data_cae74935322c853c6563556df013d81f
#
_entry.id   cae74935322c853c6563556df013d81f
#
_cell.length_a   1.000
_cell.length_b   1.000
_cell.length_c   1.000
_cell.angle_alpha   90.00
_cell.angle_beta   90.00
_cell.angle_gamma   90.00
#
_symmetry.space_group_name_H-M   'P 1'
#
loop_
_entity.id
_entity.type
_entity.pdbx_description
1 polymer ?
#
loop_
_entity_poly.entity_id
_entity_poly.type
_entity_poly.pdbx_seq_one_letter_code
_entity_poly.pdbx_strand_id
1 'polypeptide(L)'
;MMSQQDLPTLFYSGKSNSAVPIISESELQTITAEPWLEISKKGLQLEGLNFDRQGQLFLLDVFEGNIFKINPETKEIKRPFVSHKANPAAIKIHKDGRLFVCYLGDFKSTGGIFAATENGDNLQDIIEDLSTAYCIDDMVFDSKGGFYFTDFRGYSTNPLGGVYYVSPDFRTVTPIIQNISVANGIALSTDEKVLWVT
;
A
#
# COMPACT_ATOMS: atom_id res chain seq x y z
N MET A 1 24.24 4.87 -16.08
CA MET A 1 23.65 6.23 -16.01
C MET A 1 22.74 6.36 -17.21
N MET A 2 21.42 6.34 -17.03
CA MET A 2 20.49 6.72 -18.08
C MET A 2 20.63 8.22 -18.29
N SER A 3 20.75 8.64 -19.54
CA SER A 3 20.82 10.08 -19.87
C SER A 3 19.48 10.72 -19.59
N GLN A 4 19.48 11.98 -19.19
CA GLN A 4 18.29 12.80 -18.91
C GLN A 4 17.33 12.92 -20.12
N GLN A 5 17.70 12.34 -21.28
CA GLN A 5 16.93 12.39 -22.54
C GLN A 5 15.91 11.26 -22.72
N ASP A 6 15.90 10.23 -21.84
CA ASP A 6 15.05 9.05 -22.01
C ASP A 6 13.79 9.06 -21.13
N LEU A 7 13.56 10.15 -20.40
CA LEU A 7 12.31 10.29 -19.63
C LEU A 7 11.20 10.79 -20.55
N PRO A 8 10.00 10.18 -20.52
CA PRO A 8 8.86 10.68 -21.29
C PRO A 8 8.56 12.11 -20.88
N THR A 9 8.40 12.98 -21.87
CA THR A 9 7.97 14.36 -21.61
C THR A 9 6.53 14.34 -21.16
N LEU A 10 6.29 14.68 -19.91
CA LEU A 10 4.95 14.84 -19.38
C LEU A 10 4.38 16.18 -19.86
N PHE A 11 3.26 16.15 -20.56
CA PHE A 11 2.58 17.35 -21.00
C PHE A 11 1.65 17.84 -19.88
N TYR A 12 1.91 19.04 -19.41
CA TYR A 12 1.08 19.72 -18.42
C TYR A 12 0.08 20.63 -19.10
N SER A 13 -1.21 20.40 -18.92
CA SER A 13 -2.28 21.22 -19.51
C SER A 13 -2.54 22.54 -18.76
N GLY A 14 -1.78 22.83 -17.74
CA GLY A 14 -1.55 24.19 -17.29
C GLY A 14 -2.60 24.84 -16.41
N LYS A 15 -3.42 24.12 -15.65
CA LYS A 15 -4.34 24.75 -14.69
C LYS A 15 -4.26 24.11 -13.30
N SER A 16 -3.07 24.08 -12.72
CA SER A 16 -2.96 23.83 -11.29
C SER A 16 -3.10 25.15 -10.54
N ASN A 17 -4.16 25.28 -9.75
CA ASN A 17 -4.26 26.31 -8.72
C ASN A 17 -3.58 25.89 -7.42
N SER A 18 -2.82 24.81 -7.44
CA SER A 18 -2.08 24.32 -6.29
C SER A 18 -0.87 25.21 -6.01
N ALA A 19 -0.49 25.25 -4.74
CA ALA A 19 0.71 25.99 -4.32
C ALA A 19 1.92 25.53 -5.14
N VAL A 20 2.70 26.51 -5.62
CA VAL A 20 3.96 26.25 -6.31
C VAL A 20 4.87 25.49 -5.34
N PRO A 21 5.54 24.41 -5.79
CA PRO A 21 6.55 23.74 -4.98
C PRO A 21 7.59 24.74 -4.43
N ILE A 22 8.23 24.38 -3.33
CA ILE A 22 9.35 25.13 -2.80
C ILE A 22 10.39 25.36 -3.92
N ILE A 23 11.17 26.44 -3.86
CA ILE A 23 12.06 26.86 -4.94
C ILE A 23 13.00 25.74 -5.41
N SER A 24 13.46 24.88 -4.49
CA SER A 24 14.29 23.69 -4.81
C SER A 24 13.57 22.63 -5.67
N GLU A 25 12.26 22.70 -5.74
CA GLU A 25 11.40 21.75 -6.47
C GLU A 25 10.70 22.40 -7.67
N SER A 26 11.00 23.67 -7.95
CA SER A 26 10.35 24.46 -9.01
C SER A 26 10.55 23.90 -10.43
N GLU A 27 11.60 23.09 -10.63
CA GLU A 27 11.86 22.40 -11.90
C GLU A 27 11.18 21.03 -12.02
N LEU A 28 10.56 20.53 -10.94
CA LEU A 28 9.80 19.29 -10.99
C LEU A 28 8.52 19.53 -11.78
N GLN A 29 8.22 18.60 -12.69
CA GLN A 29 6.95 18.65 -13.43
C GLN A 29 5.80 18.40 -12.48
N THR A 30 4.84 19.32 -12.44
CA THR A 30 3.57 19.12 -11.73
C THR A 30 2.52 18.64 -12.72
N ILE A 31 1.82 17.58 -12.37
CA ILE A 31 0.72 17.04 -13.16
C ILE A 31 -0.57 17.21 -12.35
N THR A 32 -1.58 17.80 -12.96
CA THR A 32 -2.92 17.80 -12.38
C THR A 32 -3.55 16.43 -12.62
N ALA A 33 -3.96 15.76 -11.55
CA ALA A 33 -4.70 14.52 -11.66
C ALA A 33 -6.06 14.77 -12.31
N GLU A 34 -6.41 13.96 -13.30
CA GLU A 34 -7.71 13.98 -13.94
C GLU A 34 -8.57 12.84 -13.38
N PRO A 35 -9.90 13.05 -13.19
CA PRO A 35 -10.81 11.99 -12.83
C PRO A 35 -10.78 10.88 -13.88
N TRP A 36 -10.42 9.66 -13.48
CA TRP A 36 -10.33 8.52 -14.39
C TRP A 36 -11.54 7.58 -14.32
N LEU A 37 -11.95 7.22 -13.10
CA LEU A 37 -13.05 6.29 -12.84
C LEU A 37 -13.67 6.57 -11.49
N GLU A 38 -14.98 6.74 -11.46
CA GLU A 38 -15.77 6.82 -10.23
C GLU A 38 -16.12 5.40 -9.76
N ILE A 39 -15.62 5.01 -8.59
CA ILE A 39 -15.87 3.69 -8.00
C ILE A 39 -17.23 3.63 -7.33
N SER A 40 -17.64 4.72 -6.68
CA SER A 40 -18.90 4.82 -5.96
C SER A 40 -19.34 6.26 -5.83
N LYS A 41 -20.65 6.49 -5.80
CA LYS A 41 -21.24 7.80 -5.42
C LYS A 41 -21.21 8.05 -3.92
N LYS A 42 -20.94 7.03 -3.12
CA LYS A 42 -20.68 7.19 -1.69
C LYS A 42 -19.25 7.66 -1.49
N GLY A 43 -19.00 8.43 -0.45
CA GLY A 43 -17.64 8.77 -0.03
C GLY A 43 -16.95 7.51 0.52
N LEU A 44 -16.08 6.89 -0.28
CA LEU A 44 -15.23 5.77 0.14
C LEU A 44 -13.83 6.29 0.42
N GLN A 45 -13.13 5.65 1.34
CA GLN A 45 -11.70 5.86 1.51
C GLN A 45 -10.96 4.75 0.77
N LEU A 46 -10.52 5.08 -0.45
CA LEU A 46 -9.85 4.13 -1.33
C LEU A 46 -8.35 4.11 -1.04
N GLU A 47 -7.82 2.90 -0.86
CA GLU A 47 -6.43 2.64 -0.51
C GLU A 47 -5.88 1.41 -1.25
N GLY A 48 -4.58 1.13 -1.06
CA GLY A 48 -3.95 -0.12 -1.42
C GLY A 48 -3.87 -0.41 -2.92
N LEU A 49 -3.76 0.62 -3.77
CA LEU A 49 -3.70 0.43 -5.22
C LEU A 49 -2.52 -0.43 -5.64
N ASN A 50 -2.79 -1.50 -6.39
CA ASN A 50 -1.76 -2.36 -6.95
C ASN A 50 -2.22 -3.03 -8.25
N PHE A 51 -1.29 -3.26 -9.18
CA PHE A 51 -1.57 -4.00 -10.40
C PHE A 51 -1.12 -5.45 -10.27
N ASP A 52 -1.92 -6.38 -10.77
CA ASP A 52 -1.48 -7.76 -10.97
C ASP A 52 -0.65 -7.89 -12.28
N ARG A 53 -0.11 -9.10 -12.51
CA ARG A 53 0.68 -9.37 -13.70
C ARG A 53 -0.13 -9.38 -15.00
N GLN A 54 -1.44 -9.41 -14.91
CA GLN A 54 -2.39 -9.33 -16.03
C GLN A 54 -2.84 -7.89 -16.29
N GLY A 55 -2.30 -6.92 -15.54
CA GLY A 55 -2.65 -5.51 -15.66
C GLY A 55 -4.01 -5.15 -15.06
N GLN A 56 -4.59 -6.01 -14.22
CA GLN A 56 -5.80 -5.67 -13.47
C GLN A 56 -5.43 -4.83 -12.25
N LEU A 57 -6.17 -3.77 -11.99
CA LEU A 57 -5.99 -2.92 -10.83
C LEU A 57 -6.79 -3.44 -9.65
N PHE A 58 -6.12 -3.67 -8.54
CA PHE A 58 -6.75 -3.92 -7.24
C PHE A 58 -6.67 -2.68 -6.38
N LEU A 59 -7.72 -2.44 -5.61
CA LEU A 59 -7.78 -1.45 -4.56
C LEU A 59 -8.83 -1.86 -3.53
N LEU A 60 -8.83 -1.18 -2.42
CA LEU A 60 -9.78 -1.47 -1.34
C LEU A 60 -10.41 -0.18 -0.79
N ASP A 61 -11.49 -0.37 -0.04
CA ASP A 61 -12.08 0.66 0.79
C ASP A 61 -11.85 0.31 2.26
N VAL A 62 -11.25 1.24 2.98
CA VAL A 62 -10.81 1.03 4.36
C VAL A 62 -11.97 0.70 5.29
N PHE A 63 -13.07 1.47 5.21
CA PHE A 63 -14.12 1.39 6.22
C PHE A 63 -15.20 0.36 5.94
N GLU A 64 -15.57 0.15 4.68
CA GLU A 64 -16.52 -0.90 4.29
C GLU A 64 -15.83 -2.25 4.01
N GLY A 65 -14.49 -2.27 3.91
CA GLY A 65 -13.70 -3.48 3.68
C GLY A 65 -13.82 -4.06 2.28
N ASN A 66 -14.40 -3.33 1.33
CA ASN A 66 -14.58 -3.82 -0.04
C ASN A 66 -13.21 -3.96 -0.73
N ILE A 67 -12.99 -5.10 -1.36
CA ILE A 67 -11.87 -5.30 -2.29
C ILE A 67 -12.43 -5.16 -3.71
N PHE A 68 -11.82 -4.31 -4.51
CA PHE A 68 -12.20 -4.08 -5.90
C PHE A 68 -11.12 -4.62 -6.84
N LYS A 69 -11.57 -5.19 -7.96
CA LYS A 69 -10.75 -5.55 -9.11
C LYS A 69 -11.28 -4.82 -10.32
N ILE A 70 -10.44 -4.06 -10.99
CA ILE A 70 -10.81 -3.19 -12.09
C ILE A 70 -10.01 -3.57 -13.32
N ASN A 71 -10.68 -3.73 -14.45
CA ASN A 71 -10.01 -3.78 -15.73
C ASN A 71 -9.76 -2.35 -16.22
N PRO A 72 -8.50 -1.89 -16.36
CA PRO A 72 -8.22 -0.50 -16.73
C PRO A 72 -8.67 -0.12 -18.14
N GLU A 73 -8.73 -1.09 -19.06
CA GLU A 73 -9.13 -0.85 -20.45
C GLU A 73 -10.63 -0.69 -20.60
N THR A 74 -11.39 -1.63 -20.01
CA THR A 74 -12.87 -1.64 -20.10
C THR A 74 -13.54 -0.82 -19.02
N LYS A 75 -12.81 -0.46 -17.96
CA LYS A 75 -13.32 0.18 -16.74
C LYS A 75 -14.37 -0.66 -15.98
N GLU A 76 -14.41 -1.98 -16.27
CA GLU A 76 -15.25 -2.90 -15.51
C GLU A 76 -14.77 -3.00 -14.06
N ILE A 77 -15.69 -2.78 -13.13
CA ILE A 77 -15.45 -2.88 -11.69
C ILE A 77 -16.08 -4.17 -11.18
N LYS A 78 -15.26 -5.01 -10.54
CA LYS A 78 -15.70 -6.20 -9.79
C LYS A 78 -15.41 -6.01 -8.33
N ARG A 79 -16.23 -6.58 -7.47
CA ARG A 79 -16.00 -6.66 -6.03
C ARG A 79 -15.96 -8.12 -5.63
N PRO A 80 -14.79 -8.79 -5.78
CA PRO A 80 -14.66 -10.22 -5.56
C PRO A 80 -14.99 -10.65 -4.15
N PHE A 81 -14.62 -9.85 -3.14
CA PHE A 81 -14.95 -10.13 -1.74
C PHE A 81 -14.89 -8.87 -0.86
N VAL A 82 -15.32 -9.04 0.38
CA VAL A 82 -15.18 -8.06 1.46
C VAL A 82 -14.18 -8.61 2.47
N SER A 83 -13.27 -7.78 2.95
CA SER A 83 -12.30 -8.17 3.97
C SER A 83 -13.01 -8.68 5.22
N HIS A 84 -12.55 -9.81 5.75
CA HIS A 84 -13.01 -10.34 7.04
C HIS A 84 -12.28 -9.71 8.24
N LYS A 85 -11.27 -8.89 7.98
CA LYS A 85 -10.54 -8.11 8.97
C LYS A 85 -10.93 -6.64 8.87
N ALA A 86 -10.97 -5.98 10.02
CA ALA A 86 -11.39 -4.58 10.09
C ALA A 86 -10.35 -3.61 9.52
N ASN A 87 -10.82 -2.64 8.77
CA ASN A 87 -10.03 -1.53 8.25
C ASN A 87 -8.80 -1.99 7.42
N PRO A 88 -9.01 -2.73 6.30
CA PRO A 88 -7.93 -3.04 5.40
C PRO A 88 -7.33 -1.76 4.82
N ALA A 89 -6.00 -1.71 4.63
CA ALA A 89 -5.28 -0.49 4.24
C ALA A 89 -4.46 -0.67 2.96
N ALA A 90 -3.84 -1.83 2.76
CA ALA A 90 -3.06 -2.07 1.54
C ALA A 90 -3.28 -3.46 0.97
N ILE A 91 -3.05 -3.58 -0.35
CA ILE A 91 -3.01 -4.85 -1.07
C ILE A 91 -1.66 -4.96 -1.76
N LYS A 92 -0.98 -6.09 -1.59
CA LYS A 92 0.18 -6.45 -2.42
C LYS A 92 -0.05 -7.84 -3.01
N ILE A 93 0.46 -8.05 -4.20
CA ILE A 93 0.28 -9.31 -4.91
C ILE A 93 1.57 -10.11 -4.84
N HIS A 94 1.52 -11.24 -4.15
CA HIS A 94 2.66 -12.14 -4.01
C HIS A 94 2.96 -12.84 -5.35
N LYS A 95 4.18 -13.34 -5.50
CA LYS A 95 4.64 -14.02 -6.72
C LYS A 95 3.81 -15.27 -7.10
N ASP A 96 3.12 -15.89 -6.15
CA ASP A 96 2.21 -17.02 -6.37
C ASP A 96 0.77 -16.62 -6.74
N GLY A 97 0.50 -15.31 -6.83
CA GLY A 97 -0.80 -14.75 -7.23
C GLY A 97 -1.76 -14.48 -6.08
N ARG A 98 -1.40 -14.81 -4.82
CA ARG A 98 -2.22 -14.46 -3.67
C ARG A 98 -2.18 -12.95 -3.40
N LEU A 99 -3.31 -12.43 -2.95
CA LEU A 99 -3.41 -11.10 -2.39
C LEU A 99 -2.96 -11.14 -0.93
N PHE A 100 -2.02 -10.29 -0.56
CA PHE A 100 -1.65 -10.00 0.82
C PHE A 100 -2.29 -8.67 1.19
N VAL A 101 -3.12 -8.68 2.21
CA VAL A 101 -3.90 -7.52 2.64
C VAL A 101 -3.44 -7.11 4.03
N CYS A 102 -2.89 -5.90 4.12
CA CYS A 102 -2.63 -5.25 5.40
C CYS A 102 -3.93 -4.71 5.97
N TYR A 103 -4.10 -4.76 7.29
CA TYR A 103 -5.26 -4.19 7.96
C TYR A 103 -4.88 -3.50 9.26
N LEU A 104 -5.55 -2.39 9.53
CA LEU A 104 -5.30 -1.52 10.68
C LEU A 104 -5.97 -2.04 11.96
N GLY A 105 -6.95 -2.94 11.82
CA GLY A 105 -7.71 -3.46 12.94
C GLY A 105 -8.49 -2.36 13.66
N ASP A 106 -8.28 -2.24 14.96
CA ASP A 106 -8.89 -1.21 15.80
C ASP A 106 -8.12 0.12 15.82
N PHE A 107 -7.18 0.32 14.90
CA PHE A 107 -6.22 1.44 14.85
C PHE A 107 -5.29 1.54 16.07
N LYS A 108 -5.16 0.46 16.84
CA LYS A 108 -4.31 0.42 18.04
C LYS A 108 -3.41 -0.80 18.10
N SER A 109 -4.01 -1.99 18.01
CA SER A 109 -3.29 -3.21 18.37
C SER A 109 -3.77 -4.48 17.69
N THR A 110 -4.84 -4.43 16.91
CA THR A 110 -5.44 -5.62 16.29
C THR A 110 -5.23 -5.70 14.79
N GLY A 111 -4.29 -4.90 14.27
CA GLY A 111 -3.88 -4.93 12.87
C GLY A 111 -2.98 -6.11 12.56
N GLY A 112 -2.87 -6.44 11.28
CA GLY A 112 -2.06 -7.56 10.80
C GLY A 112 -2.04 -7.69 9.30
N ILE A 113 -1.69 -8.87 8.81
CA ILE A 113 -1.65 -9.20 7.39
C ILE A 113 -2.31 -10.57 7.20
N PHE A 114 -3.23 -10.65 6.25
CA PHE A 114 -3.75 -11.94 5.78
C PHE A 114 -3.49 -12.13 4.30
N ALA A 115 -3.41 -13.37 3.85
CA ALA A 115 -3.39 -13.72 2.45
C ALA A 115 -4.69 -14.40 2.02
N ALA A 116 -5.08 -14.18 0.76
CA ALA A 116 -6.24 -14.82 0.14
C ALA A 116 -5.98 -15.03 -1.36
N THR A 117 -6.79 -15.86 -2.00
CA THR A 117 -6.89 -15.84 -3.46
C THR A 117 -7.52 -14.53 -3.95
N GLU A 118 -7.48 -14.26 -5.23
CA GLU A 118 -8.11 -13.08 -5.83
C GLU A 118 -9.62 -13.00 -5.60
N ASN A 119 -10.26 -14.12 -5.27
CA ASN A 119 -11.71 -14.22 -4.98
C ASN A 119 -12.01 -14.21 -3.48
N GLY A 120 -11.00 -14.09 -2.62
CA GLY A 120 -11.16 -14.10 -1.17
C GLY A 120 -11.20 -15.48 -0.52
N ASP A 121 -10.92 -16.53 -1.29
CA ASP A 121 -10.83 -17.89 -0.73
C ASP A 121 -9.46 -18.18 -0.12
N ASN A 122 -9.35 -19.30 0.60
CA ASN A 122 -8.12 -19.80 1.22
C ASN A 122 -7.44 -18.77 2.13
N LEU A 123 -8.23 -18.13 2.97
CA LEU A 123 -7.77 -17.14 3.94
C LEU A 123 -6.71 -17.73 4.87
N GLN A 124 -5.59 -17.02 4.99
CA GLN A 124 -4.48 -17.37 5.87
C GLN A 124 -3.97 -16.11 6.57
N ASP A 125 -3.97 -16.11 7.90
CA ASP A 125 -3.25 -15.08 8.66
C ASP A 125 -1.74 -15.32 8.50
N ILE A 126 -1.02 -14.25 8.10
CA ILE A 126 0.40 -14.34 7.75
C ILE A 126 1.28 -14.11 8.96
N ILE A 127 0.88 -13.23 9.87
CA ILE A 127 1.60 -12.96 11.12
C ILE A 127 0.74 -13.52 12.24
N GLU A 128 1.10 -14.72 12.72
CA GLU A 128 0.33 -15.44 13.74
C GLU A 128 0.65 -14.98 15.16
N ASP A 129 1.87 -14.46 15.41
CA ASP A 129 2.27 -14.02 16.75
C ASP A 129 1.72 -12.64 17.07
N LEU A 130 0.52 -12.62 17.59
CA LEU A 130 -0.17 -11.44 18.08
C LEU A 130 0.33 -10.96 19.45
N SER A 131 1.40 -11.54 19.99
CA SER A 131 2.02 -11.05 21.23
C SER A 131 2.54 -9.61 21.08
N THR A 132 2.77 -9.19 19.84
CA THR A 132 3.13 -7.82 19.48
C THR A 132 1.95 -7.16 18.76
N ALA A 133 1.33 -6.22 19.42
CA ALA A 133 0.22 -5.45 18.85
C ALA A 133 0.71 -4.55 17.71
N TYR A 134 0.15 -4.69 16.51
CA TYR A 134 0.44 -3.84 15.35
C TYR A 134 -0.82 -3.13 14.84
N CYS A 135 -0.60 -2.08 14.07
CA CYS A 135 -1.58 -1.41 13.24
C CYS A 135 -0.97 -1.30 11.84
N ILE A 136 -1.08 -2.37 11.04
CA ILE A 136 -0.30 -2.49 9.80
C ILE A 136 -0.99 -1.75 8.66
N ASP A 137 -0.29 -0.75 8.10
CA ASP A 137 -0.79 0.08 7.02
C ASP A 137 -0.37 -0.44 5.65
N ASP A 138 0.92 -0.50 5.35
CA ASP A 138 1.43 -0.93 4.04
C ASP A 138 2.57 -1.93 4.15
N MET A 139 2.89 -2.60 3.04
CA MET A 139 4.00 -3.55 2.95
C MET A 139 4.64 -3.55 1.57
N VAL A 140 5.88 -4.03 1.48
CA VAL A 140 6.58 -4.27 0.22
C VAL A 140 7.40 -5.55 0.30
N PHE A 141 7.24 -6.42 -0.70
CA PHE A 141 8.04 -7.65 -0.82
C PHE A 141 9.48 -7.35 -1.28
N ASP A 142 10.43 -8.14 -0.77
CA ASP A 142 11.77 -8.24 -1.35
C ASP A 142 11.86 -9.38 -2.39
N SER A 143 12.99 -9.46 -3.09
CA SER A 143 13.23 -10.51 -4.10
C SER A 143 13.38 -11.91 -3.50
N LYS A 144 13.68 -12.02 -2.20
CA LYS A 144 13.87 -13.29 -1.48
C LYS A 144 12.53 -13.89 -1.03
N GLY A 145 11.46 -13.09 -1.04
CA GLY A 145 10.11 -13.49 -0.64
C GLY A 145 9.77 -13.13 0.80
N GLY A 146 10.65 -12.41 1.50
CA GLY A 146 10.31 -11.68 2.70
C GLY A 146 9.64 -10.36 2.37
N PHE A 147 9.28 -9.59 3.39
CA PHE A 147 8.67 -8.28 3.17
C PHE A 147 8.91 -7.33 4.33
N TYR A 148 8.86 -6.04 4.03
CA TYR A 148 8.81 -4.98 5.02
C TYR A 148 7.37 -4.53 5.20
N PHE A 149 6.98 -4.13 6.41
CA PHE A 149 5.70 -3.49 6.67
C PHE A 149 5.84 -2.28 7.59
N THR A 150 4.86 -1.38 7.49
CA THR A 150 4.75 -0.20 8.35
C THR A 150 3.71 -0.41 9.43
N ASP A 151 4.03 0.08 10.62
CA ASP A 151 3.15 0.11 11.78
C ASP A 151 2.69 1.55 12.03
N PHE A 152 1.42 1.80 11.81
CA PHE A 152 0.78 3.12 11.79
C PHE A 152 0.50 3.70 13.19
N ARG A 153 1.02 3.13 14.24
CA ARG A 153 0.74 3.58 15.61
C ARG A 153 1.45 4.87 15.99
N GLY A 154 0.85 5.55 16.97
CA GLY A 154 1.44 6.72 17.60
C GLY A 154 1.06 8.05 16.94
N TYR A 155 1.71 9.09 17.42
CA TYR A 155 1.57 10.47 16.94
C TYR A 155 2.86 11.24 17.29
N SER A 156 3.04 12.45 16.76
CA SER A 156 4.32 13.18 16.79
C SER A 156 4.96 13.34 18.19
N THR A 157 4.14 13.44 19.23
CA THR A 157 4.63 13.56 20.63
C THR A 157 4.77 12.21 21.35
N ASN A 158 4.31 11.12 20.76
CA ASN A 158 4.41 9.76 21.28
C ASN A 158 4.50 8.75 20.14
N PRO A 159 5.65 8.65 19.45
CA PRO A 159 5.85 7.74 18.33
C PRO A 159 5.90 6.28 18.81
N LEU A 160 4.97 5.46 18.33
CA LEU A 160 4.83 4.06 18.72
C LEU A 160 4.99 3.10 17.55
N GLY A 161 4.93 3.62 16.31
CA GLY A 161 5.04 2.85 15.10
C GLY A 161 6.48 2.61 14.66
N GLY A 162 6.63 2.05 13.47
CA GLY A 162 7.93 1.74 12.92
C GLY A 162 7.86 0.95 11.62
N VAL A 163 9.02 0.44 11.23
CA VAL A 163 9.18 -0.46 10.09
C VAL A 163 9.73 -1.78 10.57
N TYR A 164 9.16 -2.85 10.10
CA TYR A 164 9.51 -4.21 10.47
C TYR A 164 9.78 -5.04 9.22
N TYR A 165 10.63 -6.05 9.35
CA TYR A 165 10.90 -7.04 8.31
C TYR A 165 10.38 -8.41 8.71
N VAL A 166 9.72 -9.07 7.79
CA VAL A 166 9.24 -10.45 7.94
C VAL A 166 10.04 -11.37 7.06
N SER A 167 10.57 -12.44 7.67
CA SER A 167 11.35 -13.46 6.95
C SER A 167 10.53 -14.18 5.86
N PRO A 168 11.19 -14.76 4.82
CA PRO A 168 10.49 -15.42 3.70
C PRO A 168 9.61 -16.60 4.10
N ASP A 169 9.83 -17.20 5.26
CA ASP A 169 8.98 -18.27 5.82
C ASP A 169 7.84 -17.73 6.68
N PHE A 170 7.72 -16.40 6.79
CA PHE A 170 6.72 -15.65 7.57
C PHE A 170 6.71 -15.94 9.07
N ARG A 171 7.83 -16.44 9.63
CA ARG A 171 7.90 -16.86 11.05
C ARG A 171 8.62 -15.86 11.94
N THR A 172 9.44 -15.01 11.38
CA THR A 172 10.26 -14.08 12.16
C THR A 172 9.94 -12.65 11.77
N VAL A 173 9.59 -11.83 12.75
CA VAL A 173 9.41 -10.38 12.60
C VAL A 173 10.59 -9.68 13.30
N THR A 174 11.31 -8.85 12.55
CA THR A 174 12.46 -8.11 13.04
C THR A 174 12.20 -6.60 12.92
N PRO A 175 12.32 -5.81 14.00
CA PRO A 175 12.22 -4.36 13.90
C PRO A 175 13.43 -3.79 13.13
N ILE A 176 13.17 -2.93 12.17
CA ILE A 176 14.20 -2.26 11.35
C ILE A 176 14.36 -0.80 11.79
N ILE A 177 13.24 -0.08 11.88
CA ILE A 177 13.19 1.30 12.36
C ILE A 177 12.05 1.39 13.37
N GLN A 178 12.33 1.97 14.51
CA GLN A 178 11.34 2.16 15.56
C GLN A 178 11.12 3.64 15.85
N ASN A 179 10.06 3.95 16.58
CA ASN A 179 9.71 5.30 17.01
C ASN A 179 9.41 6.25 15.83
N ILE A 180 8.72 5.74 14.83
CA ILE A 180 8.07 6.53 13.77
C ILE A 180 6.61 6.72 14.19
N SER A 181 6.09 7.93 13.98
CA SER A 181 4.66 8.21 14.13
C SER A 181 3.94 7.96 12.84
N VAL A 182 2.86 7.18 12.89
CA VAL A 182 1.95 6.96 11.76
C VAL A 182 2.71 6.60 10.47
N ALA A 183 3.69 5.68 10.56
CA ALA A 183 4.37 5.16 9.39
C ALA A 183 3.34 4.54 8.43
N ASN A 184 3.26 5.07 7.22
CA ASN A 184 2.20 4.80 6.24
C ASN A 184 2.78 4.05 5.04
N GLY A 185 2.89 4.69 3.88
CA GLY A 185 3.38 4.05 2.67
C GLY A 185 4.82 3.56 2.76
N ILE A 186 5.12 2.45 2.07
CA ILE A 186 6.46 1.88 2.02
C ILE A 186 6.80 1.41 0.60
N ALA A 187 8.01 1.71 0.15
CA ALA A 187 8.52 1.28 -1.15
C ALA A 187 9.99 0.89 -1.08
N LEU A 188 10.36 -0.10 -1.86
CA LEU A 188 11.73 -0.61 -1.97
C LEU A 188 12.30 -0.24 -3.35
N SER A 189 13.56 0.21 -3.42
CA SER A 189 14.22 0.44 -4.69
C SER A 189 14.40 -0.87 -5.47
N THR A 190 14.51 -0.78 -6.79
CA THR A 190 14.66 -1.96 -7.66
C THR A 190 15.94 -2.76 -7.39
N ASP A 191 16.97 -2.12 -6.83
CA ASP A 191 18.20 -2.77 -6.38
C ASP A 191 18.17 -3.17 -4.89
N GLU A 192 17.03 -2.98 -4.23
CA GLU A 192 16.76 -3.31 -2.82
C GLU A 192 17.73 -2.69 -1.81
N LYS A 193 18.36 -1.55 -2.17
CA LYS A 193 19.30 -0.86 -1.26
C LYS A 193 18.67 0.31 -0.51
N VAL A 194 17.54 0.80 -0.97
CA VAL A 194 16.86 1.95 -0.37
C VAL A 194 15.42 1.58 -0.08
N LEU A 195 14.99 1.85 1.14
CA LEU A 195 13.62 1.73 1.60
C LEU A 195 13.08 3.12 1.87
N TRP A 196 12.00 3.52 1.15
CA TRP A 196 11.28 4.77 1.41
C TRP A 196 10.07 4.49 2.30
N VAL A 197 9.87 5.37 3.26
CA VAL A 197 8.76 5.31 4.20
C VAL A 197 8.19 6.71 4.36
N THR A 198 6.85 6.84 4.35
CA THR A 198 6.14 8.11 4.57
C THR A 198 5.42 8.11 5.91
#